data_4d02b60def29a0d8a7559475a14dc980
#
_entry.id   4d02b60def29a0d8a7559475a14dc980
#
_cell.length_a   1.000
_cell.length_b   1.000
_cell.length_c   1.000
_cell.angle_alpha   90.00
_cell.angle_beta   90.00
_cell.angle_gamma   90.00
#
_symmetry.space_group_name_H-M   'P 1'
#
loop_
_entity.id
_entity.type
_entity.pdbx_description
1 polymer ?
#
loop_
_entity_poly.entity_id
_entity_poly.type
_entity_poly.pdbx_seq_one_letter_code
_entity_poly.pdbx_strand_id
1 'polypeptide(L)'
;MNLKKIHHVAIIASDYKKSKDFYVNLLGLKIIREVYREERDSYKLDLEIGDSQIELFSFKNPPKRPSYPEACWLRHLAFEVENIEEQVRELKEKGIKVEEIRIDEFTGRKFTFFSDPDDLPIELYEIACN
;
A
#
# COMPACT_ATOMS: atom_id res chain seq x y z
N MET A 1 9.84 26.12 8.28
CA MET A 1 8.93 24.98 8.52
C MET A 1 9.75 23.80 9.00
N ASN A 2 9.23 23.00 9.95
CA ASN A 2 9.99 21.89 10.57
C ASN A 2 9.18 20.58 10.51
N LEU A 3 9.11 20.00 9.29
CA LEU A 3 8.46 18.71 9.06
C LEU A 3 9.35 17.59 9.60
N LYS A 4 8.81 16.66 10.37
CA LYS A 4 9.56 15.59 11.04
C LYS A 4 9.60 14.30 10.24
N LYS A 5 8.45 13.84 9.78
CA LYS A 5 8.29 12.59 9.04
C LYS A 5 6.90 12.51 8.40
N ILE A 6 6.70 11.51 7.57
CA ILE A 6 5.35 11.17 7.10
C ILE A 6 4.62 10.49 8.26
N HIS A 7 3.52 11.07 8.73
CA HIS A 7 2.71 10.48 9.81
C HIS A 7 1.82 9.37 9.27
N HIS A 8 1.07 9.67 8.21
CA HIS A 8 0.20 8.68 7.57
C HIS A 8 -0.02 9.00 6.09
N VAL A 9 -0.47 8.00 5.36
CA VAL A 9 -0.98 8.11 4.00
C VAL A 9 -2.42 7.62 4.01
N ALA A 10 -3.34 8.41 3.46
CA ALA A 10 -4.75 8.04 3.37
C ALA A 10 -5.07 7.42 2.02
N ILE A 11 -5.75 6.29 2.03
CA ILE A 11 -6.12 5.52 0.84
C ILE A 11 -7.64 5.34 0.82
N ILE A 12 -8.27 5.57 -0.31
CA ILE A 12 -9.70 5.36 -0.51
C ILE A 12 -9.92 3.98 -1.14
N ALA A 13 -10.77 3.18 -0.51
CA ALA A 13 -11.16 1.86 -1.00
C ALA A 13 -12.57 1.90 -1.58
N SER A 14 -12.76 1.29 -2.76
CA SER A 14 -14.07 1.12 -3.36
C SER A 14 -14.85 -0.03 -2.72
N ASP A 15 -14.15 -1.08 -2.29
CA ASP A 15 -14.67 -2.22 -1.55
C ASP A 15 -13.88 -2.36 -0.24
N TYR A 16 -14.47 -1.88 0.84
CA TYR A 16 -13.80 -1.81 2.15
C TYR A 16 -13.34 -3.17 2.66
N LYS A 17 -14.21 -4.18 2.59
CA LYS A 17 -13.87 -5.52 3.08
C LYS A 17 -12.71 -6.13 2.32
N LYS A 18 -12.71 -5.98 1.00
CA LYS A 18 -11.66 -6.49 0.12
C LYS A 18 -10.33 -5.80 0.38
N SER A 19 -10.34 -4.48 0.52
CA SER A 19 -9.12 -3.71 0.80
C SER A 19 -8.61 -3.94 2.23
N LYS A 20 -9.50 -4.06 3.20
CA LYS A 20 -9.11 -4.44 4.57
C LYS A 20 -8.44 -5.82 4.60
N ASP A 21 -9.01 -6.81 3.91
CA ASP A 21 -8.41 -8.13 3.80
C ASP A 21 -7.02 -8.08 3.15
N PHE A 22 -6.87 -7.29 2.10
CA PHE A 22 -5.60 -7.10 1.42
C PHE A 22 -4.53 -6.52 2.36
N TYR A 23 -4.78 -5.39 2.98
CA TYR A 23 -3.78 -4.73 3.82
C TYR A 23 -3.53 -5.46 5.15
N VAL A 24 -4.54 -6.02 5.76
CA VAL A 24 -4.41 -6.69 7.08
C VAL A 24 -3.97 -8.15 6.94
N ASN A 25 -4.65 -8.93 6.11
CA ASN A 25 -4.40 -10.37 6.03
C ASN A 25 -3.33 -10.74 5.00
N LEU A 26 -3.33 -10.12 3.82
CA LEU A 26 -2.35 -10.44 2.80
C LEU A 26 -1.01 -9.72 3.03
N LEU A 27 -1.03 -8.43 3.34
CA LEU A 27 0.20 -7.68 3.64
C LEU A 27 0.64 -7.77 5.10
N GLY A 28 -0.25 -8.15 6.00
CA GLY A 28 0.08 -8.36 7.40
C GLY A 28 0.18 -7.09 8.24
N LEU A 29 -0.44 -5.98 7.83
CA LEU A 29 -0.41 -4.74 8.61
C LEU A 29 -1.30 -4.86 9.85
N LYS A 30 -0.81 -4.32 10.96
CA LYS A 30 -1.50 -4.37 12.25
C LYS A 30 -2.55 -3.27 12.37
N ILE A 31 -3.75 -3.64 12.83
CA ILE A 31 -4.81 -2.68 13.09
C ILE A 31 -4.51 -1.89 14.36
N ILE A 32 -4.50 -0.57 14.26
CA ILE A 32 -4.44 0.33 15.41
C ILE A 32 -5.85 0.63 15.89
N ARG A 33 -6.75 0.98 14.96
CA ARG A 33 -8.12 1.37 15.27
C ARG A 33 -9.00 1.27 14.04
N GLU A 34 -10.24 0.82 14.24
CA GLU A 34 -11.27 0.81 13.21
C GLU A 34 -12.50 1.58 13.71
N VAL A 35 -12.99 2.52 12.92
CA VAL A 35 -14.15 3.35 13.27
C VAL A 35 -15.12 3.39 12.10
N TYR A 36 -16.41 3.17 12.38
CA TYR A 36 -17.48 3.46 11.44
C TYR A 36 -18.01 4.88 11.70
N ARG A 37 -17.98 5.73 10.68
CA ARG A 37 -18.42 7.12 10.77
C ARG A 37 -19.85 7.21 10.22
N GLU A 38 -20.86 7.13 11.09
CA GLU A 38 -22.27 7.11 10.72
C GLU A 38 -22.70 8.28 9.83
N GLU A 39 -22.27 9.50 10.17
CA GLU A 39 -22.63 10.71 9.42
C GLU A 39 -22.17 10.69 7.97
N ARG A 40 -21.16 9.91 7.66
CA ARG A 40 -20.57 9.81 6.32
C ARG A 40 -20.77 8.45 5.68
N ASP A 41 -21.39 7.51 6.38
CA ASP A 41 -21.50 6.11 5.96
C ASP A 41 -20.16 5.58 5.43
N SER A 42 -19.14 5.70 6.26
CA SER A 42 -17.75 5.48 5.88
C SER A 42 -16.97 4.86 7.01
N TYR A 43 -16.19 3.81 6.70
CA TYR A 43 -15.19 3.26 7.62
C TYR A 43 -13.89 4.04 7.53
N LYS A 44 -13.20 4.11 8.67
CA LYS A 44 -11.82 4.58 8.78
C LYS A 44 -11.03 3.53 9.54
N LEU A 45 -10.01 2.98 8.90
CA LEU A 45 -9.15 1.94 9.46
C LEU A 45 -7.71 2.45 9.51
N ASP A 46 -7.17 2.58 10.73
CA ASP A 46 -5.79 2.99 10.95
C ASP A 46 -4.92 1.75 11.08
N LEU A 47 -3.91 1.65 10.23
CA LEU A 47 -2.97 0.53 10.14
C LEU A 47 -1.56 1.00 10.47
N GLU A 48 -0.82 0.18 11.23
CA GLU A 48 0.57 0.44 11.56
C GLU A 48 1.50 -0.08 10.45
N ILE A 49 2.45 0.74 10.05
CA ILE A 49 3.56 0.36 9.18
C ILE A 49 4.83 1.08 9.65
N GLY A 50 5.76 0.32 10.28
CA GLY A 50 6.94 0.92 10.90
C GLY A 50 6.56 2.02 11.90
N ASP A 51 7.10 3.20 11.72
CA ASP A 51 6.79 4.40 12.53
C ASP A 51 5.75 5.32 11.87
N SER A 52 5.11 4.84 10.81
CA SER A 52 4.06 5.54 10.06
C SER A 52 2.75 4.77 10.08
N GLN A 53 1.73 5.31 9.43
CA GLN A 53 0.42 4.68 9.36
C GLN A 53 -0.16 4.75 7.96
N ILE A 54 -1.04 3.81 7.65
CA ILE A 54 -1.98 3.91 6.54
C ILE A 54 -3.37 4.09 7.12
N GLU A 55 -4.10 5.08 6.64
CA GLU A 55 -5.52 5.26 6.95
C GLU A 55 -6.34 4.81 5.75
N LEU A 56 -7.05 3.70 5.90
CA LEU A 56 -7.92 3.18 4.86
C LEU A 56 -9.33 3.70 5.07
N PHE A 57 -9.87 4.39 4.06
CA PHE A 57 -11.22 4.94 4.08
C PHE A 57 -12.11 4.23 3.07
N SER A 58 -13.37 4.02 3.43
CA SER A 58 -14.39 3.69 2.47
C SER A 58 -15.22 4.94 2.14
N PHE A 59 -15.54 5.11 0.86
CA PHE A 59 -16.50 6.09 0.40
C PHE A 59 -17.48 5.44 -0.55
N LYS A 60 -18.71 5.96 -0.60
CA LYS A 60 -19.73 5.40 -1.48
C LYS A 60 -19.43 5.74 -2.93
N ASN A 61 -19.28 4.70 -3.76
CA ASN A 61 -19.05 4.83 -5.21
C ASN A 61 -17.94 5.81 -5.59
N PRO A 62 -16.72 5.66 -5.07
CA PRO A 62 -15.64 6.54 -5.48
C PRO A 62 -15.28 6.28 -6.95
N PRO A 63 -14.90 7.32 -7.71
CA PRO A 63 -14.38 7.12 -9.05
C PRO A 63 -13.15 6.22 -9.04
N LYS A 64 -12.95 5.48 -10.13
CA LYS A 64 -11.75 4.64 -10.29
C LYS A 64 -10.50 5.50 -10.38
N ARG A 65 -9.38 4.94 -9.89
CA ARG A 65 -8.07 5.57 -10.01
C ARG A 65 -7.68 5.74 -11.49
N PRO A 66 -7.32 6.95 -11.95
CA PRO A 66 -6.72 7.13 -13.28
C PRO A 66 -5.24 6.74 -13.23
N SER A 67 -4.87 5.66 -13.91
CA SER A 67 -3.48 5.17 -13.92
C SER A 67 -2.76 5.46 -15.23
N TYR A 68 -3.47 5.49 -16.36
CA TYR A 68 -2.90 5.72 -17.68
C TYR A 68 -3.80 6.62 -18.51
N PRO A 69 -3.29 7.78 -19.03
CA PRO A 69 -1.97 8.30 -18.69
C PRO A 69 -1.86 8.68 -17.21
N GLU A 70 -0.64 8.78 -16.68
CA GLU A 70 -0.43 9.20 -15.30
C GLU A 70 -1.00 10.60 -15.09
N ALA A 71 -1.76 10.75 -14.02
CA ALA A 71 -2.35 12.03 -13.61
C ALA A 71 -1.59 12.58 -12.39
N CYS A 72 -1.89 13.83 -12.03
CA CYS A 72 -1.28 14.48 -10.87
C CYS A 72 -1.86 13.95 -9.55
N TRP A 73 -1.61 12.69 -9.26
CA TRP A 73 -2.02 11.97 -8.04
C TRP A 73 -0.80 11.35 -7.39
N LEU A 74 -1.00 10.72 -6.24
CA LEU A 74 0.01 9.84 -5.67
C LEU A 74 0.27 8.70 -6.67
N ARG A 75 1.51 8.60 -7.19
CA ARG A 75 1.87 7.62 -8.22
C ARG A 75 1.87 6.21 -7.67
N HIS A 76 2.58 5.99 -6.57
CA HIS A 76 2.65 4.69 -5.89
C HIS A 76 3.05 4.88 -4.42
N LEU A 77 2.93 3.80 -3.68
CA LEU A 77 3.36 3.69 -2.30
C LEU A 77 4.46 2.64 -2.22
N ALA A 78 5.60 2.97 -1.67
CA ALA A 78 6.74 2.07 -1.57
C ALA A 78 6.97 1.62 -0.13
N PHE A 79 7.18 0.31 0.05
CA PHE A 79 7.55 -0.28 1.33
C PHE A 79 8.98 -0.83 1.27
N GLU A 80 9.75 -0.63 2.31
CA GLU A 80 11.07 -1.24 2.46
C GLU A 80 10.94 -2.71 2.82
N VAL A 81 11.79 -3.56 2.21
CA VAL A 81 11.89 -4.97 2.54
C VAL A 81 13.36 -5.38 2.62
N GLU A 82 13.67 -6.40 3.44
CA GLU A 82 15.03 -6.91 3.58
C GLU A 82 15.37 -7.97 2.53
N ASN A 83 14.41 -8.81 2.15
CA ASN A 83 14.61 -9.89 1.18
C ASN A 83 13.43 -9.88 0.19
N ILE A 84 13.64 -9.23 -0.93
CA ILE A 84 12.58 -9.03 -1.91
C ILE A 84 12.12 -10.34 -2.57
N GLU A 85 13.03 -11.28 -2.81
CA GLU A 85 12.69 -12.58 -3.41
C GLU A 85 11.73 -13.38 -2.52
N GLU A 86 11.97 -13.34 -1.22
CA GLU A 86 11.09 -13.99 -0.24
C GLU A 86 9.71 -13.35 -0.20
N GLN A 87 9.65 -12.03 -0.19
CA GLN A 87 8.39 -11.30 -0.19
C GLN A 87 7.58 -11.54 -1.47
N VAL A 88 8.24 -11.55 -2.61
CA VAL A 88 7.59 -11.85 -3.91
C VAL A 88 7.02 -13.26 -3.92
N ARG A 89 7.79 -14.24 -3.40
CA ARG A 89 7.31 -15.62 -3.31
C ARG A 89 6.05 -15.70 -2.42
N GLU A 90 6.07 -15.07 -1.27
CA GLU A 90 4.94 -15.03 -0.35
C GLU A 90 3.70 -14.40 -0.97
N LEU A 91 3.85 -13.27 -1.67
CA LEU A 91 2.76 -12.61 -2.37
C LEU A 91 2.16 -13.51 -3.47
N LYS A 92 3.00 -14.17 -4.24
CA LYS A 92 2.56 -15.12 -5.29
C LYS A 92 1.83 -16.33 -4.71
N GLU A 93 2.28 -16.86 -3.59
CA GLU A 93 1.61 -17.97 -2.87
C GLU A 93 0.21 -17.56 -2.40
N LYS A 94 0.02 -16.28 -2.08
CA LYS A 94 -1.28 -15.71 -1.72
C LYS A 94 -2.14 -15.32 -2.93
N GLY A 95 -1.68 -15.61 -4.14
CA GLY A 95 -2.41 -15.34 -5.38
C GLY A 95 -2.30 -13.90 -5.90
N ILE A 96 -1.37 -13.11 -5.37
CA ILE A 96 -1.14 -11.74 -5.82
C ILE A 96 -0.21 -11.76 -7.03
N LYS A 97 -0.61 -11.07 -8.10
CA LYS A 97 0.22 -10.89 -9.28
C LYS A 97 1.30 -9.84 -8.98
N VAL A 98 2.56 -10.22 -9.15
CA VAL A 98 3.71 -9.36 -8.91
C VAL A 98 4.54 -9.28 -10.18
N GLU A 99 5.02 -8.09 -10.51
CA GLU A 99 5.93 -7.88 -11.63
C GLU A 99 7.29 -8.55 -11.38
N GLU A 100 8.12 -8.65 -12.43
CA GLU A 100 9.48 -9.14 -12.29
C GLU A 100 10.32 -8.19 -11.43
N ILE A 101 11.24 -8.76 -10.65
CA ILE A 101 12.18 -7.98 -9.86
C ILE A 101 13.15 -7.27 -10.82
N ARG A 102 13.30 -5.97 -10.65
CA ARG A 102 14.22 -5.13 -11.41
C ARG A 102 15.25 -4.50 -10.48
N ILE A 103 16.28 -3.93 -11.08
CA ILE A 103 17.33 -3.20 -10.36
C ILE A 103 17.20 -1.72 -10.68
N ASP A 104 17.14 -0.91 -9.64
CA ASP A 104 17.20 0.54 -9.77
C ASP A 104 18.62 0.93 -10.21
N GLU A 105 18.75 1.46 -11.42
CA GLU A 105 20.04 1.83 -12.00
C GLU A 105 20.78 2.93 -11.22
N PHE A 106 20.04 3.72 -10.44
CA PHE A 106 20.61 4.82 -9.67
C PHE A 106 21.12 4.40 -8.29
N THR A 107 20.56 3.35 -7.69
CA THR A 107 20.90 2.91 -6.34
C THR A 107 21.50 1.50 -6.30
N GLY A 108 21.30 0.71 -7.36
CA GLY A 108 21.68 -0.70 -7.41
C GLY A 108 20.78 -1.61 -6.59
N ARG A 109 19.70 -1.12 -6.05
CA ARG A 109 18.79 -1.89 -5.21
C ARG A 109 17.70 -2.55 -6.04
N LYS A 110 17.21 -3.67 -5.54
CA LYS A 110 16.12 -4.38 -6.17
C LYS A 110 14.78 -3.77 -5.80
N PHE A 111 13.84 -3.80 -6.74
CA PHE A 111 12.47 -3.36 -6.53
C PHE A 111 11.50 -4.13 -7.42
N THR A 112 10.24 -4.13 -7.05
CA THR A 112 9.16 -4.68 -7.86
C THR A 112 7.84 -4.01 -7.51
N PHE A 113 6.81 -4.24 -8.32
CA PHE A 113 5.48 -3.66 -8.14
C PHE A 113 4.40 -4.73 -8.13
N PHE A 114 3.37 -4.47 -7.38
CA PHE A 114 2.06 -5.12 -7.44
C PHE A 114 1.00 -4.05 -7.18
N SER A 115 -0.27 -4.42 -7.19
CA SER A 115 -1.35 -3.44 -7.02
C SER A 115 -2.26 -3.83 -5.87
N ASP A 116 -2.84 -2.82 -5.20
CA ASP A 116 -3.92 -3.05 -4.27
C ASP A 116 -5.24 -3.32 -5.02
N PRO A 117 -6.35 -3.62 -4.33
CA PRO A 117 -7.63 -3.94 -5.00
C PRO A 117 -8.21 -2.82 -5.87
N ASP A 118 -7.79 -1.58 -5.68
CA ASP A 118 -8.22 -0.42 -6.46
C ASP A 118 -7.12 0.09 -7.42
N ASP A 119 -6.20 -0.78 -7.78
CA ASP A 119 -5.12 -0.51 -8.74
C ASP A 119 -4.11 0.54 -8.27
N LEU A 120 -4.02 0.83 -6.97
CA LEU A 120 -2.91 1.62 -6.45
C LEU A 120 -1.63 0.81 -6.58
N PRO A 121 -0.64 1.29 -7.35
CA PRO A 121 0.65 0.60 -7.43
C PRO A 121 1.36 0.61 -6.08
N ILE A 122 1.84 -0.56 -5.66
CA ILE A 122 2.63 -0.73 -4.45
C ILE A 122 4.00 -1.26 -4.85
N GLU A 123 5.03 -0.58 -4.41
CA GLU A 123 6.41 -0.96 -4.64
C GLU A 123 7.00 -1.66 -3.42
N LEU A 124 7.72 -2.74 -3.66
CA LEU A 124 8.67 -3.28 -2.69
C LEU A 124 10.06 -2.81 -3.08
N TYR A 125 10.77 -2.20 -2.16
CA TYR A 125 12.11 -1.66 -2.36
C TYR A 125 13.06 -2.29 -1.35
N GLU A 126 14.07 -3.01 -1.86
CA GLU A 126 15.00 -3.73 -1.00
C GLU A 126 16.01 -2.78 -0.36
N ILE A 127 16.09 -2.81 0.96
CA ILE A 127 17.13 -2.08 1.68
C ILE A 127 18.44 -2.89 1.68
N ALA A 128 19.57 -2.20 1.78
CA ALA A 128 20.82 -2.88 1.88
C ALA A 128 20.90 -3.67 3.19
N CYS A 129 21.22 -4.98 3.10
CA CYS A 129 21.65 -5.74 4.25
C CYS A 129 23.02 -5.23 4.67
N ASN A 130 23.11 -4.71 5.89
CA ASN A 130 24.40 -4.37 6.49
C ASN A 130 25.03 -5.62 7.09
#